data_fbcafcf47ccec51b87688709937e411c
#
_entry.id   fbcafcf47ccec51b87688709937e411c
#
_cell.length_a   1.000
_cell.length_b   1.000
_cell.length_c   1.000
_cell.angle_alpha   90.00
_cell.angle_beta   90.00
_cell.angle_gamma   90.00
#
_symmetry.space_group_name_H-M   'P 1'
#
loop_
_entity.id
_entity.type
_entity.pdbx_description
1 polymer ?
#
loop_
_entity_poly.entity_id
_entity_poly.type
_entity_poly.pdbx_seq_one_letter_code
_entity_poly.pdbx_strand_id
1 'polypeptide(L)'
;MAGEIRLWVDDQRPAPRGWLHARTYVEAVRWIRKFGPELAEVSLDHDLCPAHTAGNYTDRMTGYDVLAYLLRTGYRPVICIHTMNPEGLQRMTDLLDSAD
;
A
#
# COMPACT_ATOMS: atom_id res chain seq x y z
N MET A 1 -6.59 8.04 -20.16
CA MET A 1 -6.87 6.68 -19.84
C MET A 1 -6.32 6.34 -18.53
N ALA A 2 -7.18 5.87 -17.75
CA ALA A 2 -6.79 5.56 -16.43
C ALA A 2 -5.87 4.40 -16.42
N GLY A 3 -5.15 4.36 -15.45
CA GLY A 3 -4.11 3.59 -15.07
C GLY A 3 -3.94 2.18 -15.53
N GLU A 4 -2.73 1.87 -15.88
CA GLU A 4 -2.35 0.50 -16.16
C GLU A 4 -1.31 0.02 -15.16
N ILE A 5 -0.95 0.86 -14.21
CA ILE A 5 0.07 0.55 -13.22
C ILE A 5 -0.58 -0.12 -12.02
N ARG A 6 -0.04 -1.27 -11.64
CA ARG A 6 -0.50 -2.00 -10.45
C ARG A 6 0.63 -2.06 -9.44
N LEU A 7 0.29 -1.74 -8.20
CA LEU A 7 1.27 -1.65 -7.11
C LEU A 7 0.97 -2.69 -6.04
N TRP A 8 1.97 -3.49 -5.71
CA TRP A 8 1.91 -4.51 -4.67
C TRP A 8 2.72 -4.04 -3.48
N VAL A 9 2.08 -3.88 -2.33
CA VAL A 9 2.74 -3.40 -1.11
C VAL A 9 2.80 -4.55 -0.11
N ASP A 10 3.96 -5.13 0.05
CA ASP A 10 4.16 -6.31 0.90
C ASP A 10 5.66 -6.48 1.10
N ASP A 11 6.09 -6.69 2.34
CA ASP A 11 7.50 -6.83 2.66
C ASP A 11 8.01 -8.27 2.47
N GLN A 12 7.11 -9.23 2.38
CA GLN A 12 7.50 -10.64 2.32
C GLN A 12 7.07 -11.35 1.05
N ARG A 13 5.83 -11.18 0.63
CA ARG A 13 5.31 -11.89 -0.53
C ARG A 13 5.74 -11.21 -1.80
N PRO A 14 6.21 -11.99 -2.79
CA PRO A 14 6.58 -11.39 -4.07
C PRO A 14 5.37 -10.85 -4.81
N ALA A 15 5.60 -9.78 -5.54
CA ALA A 15 4.54 -9.18 -6.33
C ALA A 15 4.14 -10.11 -7.48
N PRO A 16 2.87 -10.11 -7.86
CA PRO A 16 2.47 -10.81 -9.06
C PRO A 16 3.20 -10.25 -10.28
N ARG A 17 3.27 -11.07 -11.31
CA ARG A 17 3.95 -10.66 -12.53
C ARG A 17 3.30 -9.41 -13.11
N GLY A 18 4.15 -8.46 -13.47
CA GLY A 18 3.68 -7.23 -14.08
C GLY A 18 3.32 -6.12 -13.10
N TRP A 19 3.43 -6.40 -11.81
CA TRP A 19 3.16 -5.41 -10.77
C TRP A 19 4.45 -4.75 -10.31
N LEU A 20 4.36 -3.49 -9.92
CA LEU A 20 5.42 -2.85 -9.16
C LEU A 20 5.38 -3.36 -7.73
N HIS A 21 6.53 -3.44 -7.08
CA HIS A 21 6.61 -3.96 -5.72
C HIS A 21 7.19 -2.90 -4.80
N ALA A 22 6.46 -2.59 -3.74
CA ALA A 22 6.95 -1.75 -2.65
C ALA A 22 7.00 -2.59 -1.38
N ARG A 23 8.15 -2.59 -0.72
CA ARG A 23 8.33 -3.38 0.49
C ARG A 23 8.17 -2.56 1.76
N THR A 24 8.15 -1.25 1.62
CA THR A 24 8.08 -0.33 2.76
C THR A 24 7.11 0.79 2.44
N TYR A 25 6.71 1.51 3.48
CA TYR A 25 5.88 2.70 3.33
C TYR A 25 6.55 3.71 2.38
N VAL A 26 7.84 3.96 2.58
CA VAL A 26 8.56 4.95 1.78
C VAL A 26 8.55 4.57 0.31
N GLU A 27 8.80 3.30 0.00
CA GLU A 27 8.76 2.83 -1.38
C GLU A 27 7.36 2.98 -1.98
N ALA A 28 6.35 2.63 -1.21
CA ALA A 28 4.96 2.75 -1.67
C ALA A 28 4.62 4.20 -2.01
N VAL A 29 4.98 5.12 -1.12
CA VAL A 29 4.73 6.54 -1.34
C VAL A 29 5.45 7.04 -2.59
N ARG A 30 6.68 6.59 -2.82
CA ARG A 30 7.42 6.96 -4.03
C ARG A 30 6.69 6.56 -5.29
N TRP A 31 6.19 5.32 -5.33
CA TRP A 31 5.46 4.85 -6.49
C TRP A 31 4.13 5.58 -6.67
N ILE A 32 3.43 5.84 -5.57
CA ILE A 32 2.16 6.58 -5.63
C ILE A 32 2.39 7.99 -6.15
N ARG A 33 3.45 8.64 -5.69
CA ARG A 33 3.76 10.00 -6.15
C ARG A 33 4.17 10.02 -7.60
N LYS A 34 4.91 9.00 -8.02
CA LYS A 34 5.41 8.95 -9.39
C LYS A 34 4.31 8.66 -10.40
N PHE A 35 3.44 7.70 -10.09
CA PHE A 35 2.47 7.22 -11.06
C PHE A 35 1.05 7.72 -10.80
N GLY A 36 0.74 8.15 -9.60
CA GLY A 36 -0.50 8.85 -9.26
C GLY A 36 -1.74 8.40 -10.03
N PRO A 37 -2.24 9.23 -10.94
CA PRO A 37 -3.47 8.90 -11.67
C PRO A 37 -3.33 7.71 -12.61
N GLU A 38 -2.12 7.24 -12.87
CA GLU A 38 -1.91 6.07 -13.71
C GLU A 38 -2.04 4.76 -12.93
N LEU A 39 -2.19 4.83 -11.61
CA LEU A 39 -2.39 3.64 -10.80
C LEU A 39 -3.78 3.06 -11.06
N ALA A 40 -3.81 1.82 -11.55
CA ALA A 40 -5.05 1.10 -11.77
C ALA A 40 -5.48 0.34 -10.54
N GLU A 41 -4.52 -0.21 -9.82
CA GLU A 41 -4.81 -1.07 -8.67
C GLU A 41 -3.67 -1.01 -7.67
N VAL A 42 -4.01 -1.01 -6.39
CA VAL A 42 -3.04 -1.09 -5.30
C VAL A 42 -3.49 -2.20 -4.36
N SER A 43 -2.61 -3.16 -4.15
CA SER A 43 -2.89 -4.27 -3.23
C SER A 43 -1.99 -4.14 -2.02
N LEU A 44 -2.59 -4.14 -0.83
CA LEU A 44 -1.93 -3.77 0.41
C LEU A 44 -1.89 -4.90 1.41
N ASP A 45 -0.71 -5.20 1.94
CA ASP A 45 -0.58 -5.93 3.18
C ASP A 45 -0.56 -4.91 4.32
N HIS A 46 -1.04 -5.30 5.50
CA HIS A 46 -1.00 -4.41 6.65
C HIS A 46 0.38 -4.37 7.27
N ASP A 47 1.01 -5.53 7.45
CA ASP A 47 2.25 -5.61 8.20
C ASP A 47 3.44 -5.40 7.28
N LEU A 48 4.03 -4.22 7.38
CA LEU A 48 5.28 -3.91 6.71
C LEU A 48 6.36 -3.95 7.78
N CYS A 49 7.16 -4.99 7.76
CA CYS A 49 8.09 -5.25 8.85
C CYS A 49 9.34 -4.37 8.76
N PRO A 50 9.51 -3.43 9.67
CA PRO A 50 10.68 -2.58 9.65
C PRO A 50 11.96 -3.29 10.03
N ALA A 51 11.86 -4.51 10.56
CA ALA A 51 13.03 -5.26 10.98
C ALA A 51 13.98 -5.56 9.82
N HIS A 52 13.48 -5.49 8.61
CA HIS A 52 14.30 -5.72 7.43
C HIS A 52 15.05 -4.48 6.97
N THR A 53 14.77 -3.36 7.56
CA THR A 53 15.44 -2.11 7.23
C THR A 53 16.47 -1.78 8.29
N ALA A 54 17.46 -2.58 8.37
CA ALA A 54 18.72 -2.30 9.05
C ALA A 54 18.69 -1.17 10.09
N GLY A 55 17.97 -1.39 11.20
CA GLY A 55 18.04 -0.49 12.32
C GLY A 55 17.28 0.83 12.21
N ASN A 56 16.53 1.02 11.17
CA ASN A 56 15.73 2.22 11.05
C ASN A 56 14.37 2.02 11.71
N TYR A 57 14.29 2.38 12.96
CA TYR A 57 13.07 2.16 13.76
C TYR A 57 12.05 3.26 13.67
N THR A 58 12.36 4.29 12.94
CA THR A 58 11.41 5.39 12.81
C THR A 58 10.27 5.03 11.89
N ASP A 59 10.47 4.02 11.06
CA ASP A 59 9.45 3.62 10.12
C ASP A 59 8.61 2.48 10.66
N ARG A 60 7.63 2.82 11.49
CA ARG A 60 6.63 1.86 11.96
C ARG A 60 5.39 1.90 11.09
N MET A 61 5.52 2.49 9.95
CA MET A 61 4.39 2.64 9.04
C MET A 61 3.98 1.30 8.47
N THR A 62 2.68 1.11 8.37
CA THR A 62 2.07 -0.12 7.89
C THR A 62 1.33 0.11 6.59
N GLY A 63 0.71 -0.94 6.08
CA GLY A 63 -0.18 -0.78 4.93
C GLY A 63 -1.35 0.16 5.22
N TYR A 64 -1.79 0.25 6.48
CA TYR A 64 -2.79 1.23 6.87
C TYR A 64 -2.32 2.65 6.56
N ASP A 65 -1.07 2.94 6.86
CA ASP A 65 -0.51 4.27 6.60
C ASP A 65 -0.40 4.55 5.11
N VAL A 66 -0.06 3.52 4.31
CA VAL A 66 -0.04 3.65 2.85
C VAL A 66 -1.45 3.98 2.34
N LEU A 67 -2.45 3.26 2.84
CA LEU A 67 -3.84 3.50 2.45
C LEU A 67 -4.27 4.91 2.82
N ALA A 68 -3.96 5.35 4.04
CA ALA A 68 -4.29 6.70 4.47
C ALA A 68 -3.65 7.76 3.57
N TYR A 69 -2.38 7.55 3.22
CA TYR A 69 -1.69 8.46 2.30
C TYR A 69 -2.39 8.50 0.94
N LEU A 70 -2.69 7.32 0.39
CA LEU A 70 -3.33 7.21 -0.92
C LEU A 70 -4.67 7.93 -0.94
N LEU A 71 -5.48 7.73 0.10
CA LEU A 71 -6.78 8.39 0.17
C LEU A 71 -6.66 9.91 0.22
N ARG A 72 -5.62 10.43 0.85
CA ARG A 72 -5.40 11.88 0.91
C ARG A 72 -5.01 12.47 -0.45
N THR A 73 -4.41 11.67 -1.32
CA THR A 73 -4.01 12.18 -2.64
C THR A 73 -5.20 12.43 -3.56
N GLY A 74 -6.32 11.77 -3.30
CA GLY A 74 -7.47 11.84 -4.18
C GLY A 74 -7.44 10.89 -5.36
N TYR A 75 -6.35 10.16 -5.57
CA TYR A 75 -6.29 9.14 -6.60
C TYR A 75 -7.23 7.99 -6.27
N ARG A 76 -7.80 7.36 -7.27
CA ARG A 76 -8.85 6.35 -7.08
C ARG A 76 -8.56 5.02 -7.78
N PRO A 77 -7.43 4.38 -7.50
CA PRO A 77 -7.21 3.03 -8.01
C PRO A 77 -8.15 2.04 -7.32
N VAL A 78 -8.29 0.88 -7.90
CA VAL A 78 -8.93 -0.24 -7.20
C VAL A 78 -8.02 -0.62 -6.04
N ILE A 79 -8.58 -0.77 -4.85
CA ILE A 79 -7.81 -1.10 -3.65
C ILE A 79 -8.17 -2.49 -3.18
N CYS A 80 -7.17 -3.36 -3.08
CA CYS A 80 -7.30 -4.69 -2.53
C CYS A 80 -6.47 -4.79 -1.27
N ILE A 81 -6.97 -5.52 -0.28
CA ILE A 81 -6.26 -5.74 0.96
C ILE A 81 -5.99 -7.23 1.09
N HIS A 82 -4.73 -7.61 1.15
CA HIS A 82 -4.34 -9.02 1.14
C HIS A 82 -3.57 -9.41 2.40
N THR A 83 -3.99 -8.92 3.54
CA THR A 83 -3.27 -9.20 4.80
C THR A 83 -3.80 -10.44 5.50
N MET A 84 -2.89 -11.11 6.22
CA MET A 84 -3.25 -12.22 7.10
C MET A 84 -3.56 -11.74 8.53
N ASN A 85 -3.47 -10.45 8.77
CA ASN A 85 -3.73 -9.85 10.08
C ASN A 85 -5.18 -9.40 10.16
N PRO A 86 -6.06 -10.09 10.95
CA PRO A 86 -7.47 -9.75 11.00
C PRO A 86 -7.74 -8.34 11.52
N GLU A 87 -6.97 -7.90 12.51
CA GLU A 87 -7.14 -6.53 13.03
C GLU A 87 -6.74 -5.50 11.99
N GLY A 88 -5.64 -5.74 11.30
CA GLY A 88 -5.18 -4.85 10.24
C GLY A 88 -6.19 -4.78 9.11
N LEU A 89 -6.74 -5.93 8.73
CA LEU A 89 -7.78 -5.97 7.69
C LEU A 89 -8.98 -5.14 8.09
N GLN A 90 -9.46 -5.30 9.33
CA GLN A 90 -10.63 -4.58 9.81
C GLN A 90 -10.38 -3.07 9.82
N ARG A 91 -9.21 -2.65 10.32
CA ARG A 91 -8.88 -1.23 10.40
C ARG A 91 -8.77 -0.59 9.02
N MET A 92 -8.15 -1.29 8.07
CA MET A 92 -8.01 -0.79 6.71
C MET A 92 -9.36 -0.75 6.00
N THR A 93 -10.20 -1.76 6.22
CA THR A 93 -11.53 -1.79 5.64
C THR A 93 -12.37 -0.63 6.18
N ASP A 94 -12.30 -0.39 7.50
CA ASP A 94 -13.03 0.72 8.11
C ASP A 94 -12.56 2.07 7.57
N LEU A 95 -11.27 2.24 7.38
CA LEU A 95 -10.73 3.47 6.80
C LEU A 95 -11.23 3.67 5.38
N LEU A 96 -11.21 2.61 4.59
CA LEU A 96 -11.66 2.67 3.21
C LEU A 96 -13.15 3.02 3.13
N ASP A 97 -13.96 2.40 3.98
CA ASP A 97 -15.40 2.66 4.02
C ASP A 97 -15.69 4.09 4.44
N SER A 98 -14.91 4.64 5.36
CA SER A 98 -15.13 6.00 5.86
C SER A 98 -14.70 7.07 4.87
N ALA A 99 -13.96 6.70 3.85
CA ALA A 99 -13.44 7.66 2.86
C ALA A 99 -14.46 8.05 1.80
N ASP A 100 -15.59 7.41 1.78
CA ASP A 100 -16.64 7.73 0.81
C ASP A 100 -17.53 8.89 1.22
#